data_90abe787413a2b0cc0c4c2bfd29f970a
#
_entry.id   90abe787413a2b0cc0c4c2bfd29f970a
#
_cell.length_a   1.000
_cell.length_b   1.000
_cell.length_c   1.000
_cell.angle_alpha   90.00
_cell.angle_beta   90.00
_cell.angle_gamma   90.00
#
_symmetry.space_group_name_H-M   'P 1'
#
loop_
_entity.id
_entity.type
_entity.pdbx_description
1 polymer ?
#
loop_
_entity_poly.entity_id
_entity_poly.type
_entity_poly.pdbx_seq_one_letter_code
_entity_poly.pdbx_strand_id
1 'polypeptide(L)'
;MTKVTRDEVRSFLIGTLLGDCYASPTYQWQWSNTEQNYVEWKASFIRRYLGASCQVLESKDSTCANGFMYRFALCSNKGRLRIYRNWFYAKDGKKHITKRIRHFDHPLGLAVLILDQGSCRGGLTKDYKTGNTYYRKPTVRIHLNAYPEEELVLFQQALKTNFDLTTTLQKKRSGKSDGLIDVYFGTTETQKLWTLIKPWVPDLVFARKKFHPLIIQTTNAKYVQRQRGCALD
;
A
#
# COMPACT_ATOMS: atom_id res chain seq x y z
N MET A 1 -24.15 -0.26 -9.41
CA MET A 1 -22.86 -0.88 -9.04
C MET A 1 -21.96 -0.90 -10.25
N THR A 2 -20.87 -0.14 -10.27
CA THR A 2 -19.92 -0.09 -11.37
C THR A 2 -19.27 -1.45 -11.58
N LYS A 3 -19.21 -1.90 -12.82
CA LYS A 3 -18.53 -3.14 -13.23
C LYS A 3 -17.02 -2.92 -13.08
N VAL A 4 -16.34 -3.77 -12.29
CA VAL A 4 -14.91 -3.65 -12.12
C VAL A 4 -14.17 -4.07 -13.36
N THR A 5 -13.16 -3.33 -13.70
CA THR A 5 -12.35 -3.53 -14.90
C THR A 5 -11.29 -4.61 -14.70
N ARG A 6 -10.79 -5.14 -15.81
CA ARG A 6 -9.68 -6.11 -15.78
C ARG A 6 -8.40 -5.49 -15.18
N ASP A 7 -8.18 -4.21 -15.41
CA ASP A 7 -7.00 -3.48 -14.95
C ASP A 7 -7.03 -3.26 -13.43
N GLU A 8 -8.20 -2.97 -12.86
CA GLU A 8 -8.40 -2.91 -11.41
C GLU A 8 -8.04 -4.23 -10.74
N VAL A 9 -8.57 -5.36 -11.27
CA VAL A 9 -8.27 -6.70 -10.72
C VAL A 9 -6.79 -7.01 -10.84
N ARG A 10 -6.19 -6.76 -11.99
CA ARG A 10 -4.76 -7.01 -12.22
C ARG A 10 -3.90 -6.22 -11.25
N SER A 11 -4.11 -4.93 -11.16
CA SER A 11 -3.32 -4.06 -10.28
C SER A 11 -3.56 -4.37 -8.80
N PHE A 12 -4.78 -4.70 -8.38
CA PHE A 12 -5.06 -5.19 -7.04
C PHE A 12 -4.24 -6.44 -6.70
N LEU A 13 -4.23 -7.44 -7.59
CA LEU A 13 -3.47 -8.68 -7.39
C LEU A 13 -1.96 -8.42 -7.34
N ILE A 14 -1.43 -7.55 -8.19
CA ILE A 14 -0.02 -7.16 -8.15
C ILE A 14 0.30 -6.42 -6.85
N GLY A 15 -0.53 -5.44 -6.47
CA GLY A 15 -0.33 -4.67 -5.24
C GLY A 15 -0.29 -5.54 -3.99
N THR A 16 -1.21 -6.52 -3.88
CA THR A 16 -1.22 -7.47 -2.76
C THR A 16 -0.01 -8.40 -2.78
N LEU A 17 0.44 -8.87 -3.97
CA LEU A 17 1.63 -9.72 -4.07
C LEU A 17 2.91 -9.01 -3.67
N LEU A 18 3.07 -7.75 -4.05
CA LEU A 18 4.17 -6.91 -3.59
C LEU A 18 4.09 -6.61 -2.09
N GLY A 19 2.87 -6.61 -1.55
CA GLY A 19 2.56 -6.43 -0.13
C GLY A 19 2.55 -7.73 0.67
N ASP A 20 1.49 -7.90 1.47
CA ASP A 20 1.36 -8.96 2.51
C ASP A 20 0.88 -10.32 1.95
N CYS A 21 0.54 -10.43 0.66
CA CYS A 21 0.08 -11.68 0.10
C CYS A 21 1.24 -12.65 -0.15
N TYR A 22 1.09 -13.89 0.29
CA TYR A 22 1.97 -15.00 -0.05
C TYR A 22 1.31 -15.90 -1.09
N ALA A 23 2.04 -16.28 -2.13
CA ALA A 23 1.60 -17.24 -3.14
C ALA A 23 2.52 -18.48 -3.13
N SER A 24 1.99 -19.62 -2.66
CA SER A 24 2.74 -20.86 -2.56
C SER A 24 3.12 -21.46 -3.93
N PRO A 25 4.08 -22.37 -4.00
CA PRO A 25 4.38 -23.13 -5.22
C PRO A 25 3.17 -23.92 -5.76
N THR A 26 2.26 -24.34 -4.89
CA THR A 26 1.01 -25.04 -5.24
C THR A 26 -0.12 -24.08 -5.60
N TYR A 27 0.21 -22.80 -5.85
CA TYR A 27 -0.74 -21.74 -6.25
C TYR A 27 -1.83 -21.43 -5.22
N GLN A 28 -1.59 -21.74 -3.96
CA GLN A 28 -2.41 -21.25 -2.86
C GLN A 28 -1.95 -19.82 -2.55
N TRP A 29 -2.88 -18.87 -2.62
CA TRP A 29 -2.64 -17.50 -2.21
C TRP A 29 -3.20 -17.29 -0.82
N GLN A 30 -2.43 -16.65 0.03
CA GLN A 30 -2.80 -16.33 1.40
C GLN A 30 -2.58 -14.84 1.67
N TRP A 31 -3.59 -14.21 2.21
CA TRP A 31 -3.56 -12.85 2.71
C TRP A 31 -3.72 -12.88 4.22
N SER A 32 -2.90 -12.14 4.93
CA SER A 32 -2.97 -12.01 6.39
C SER A 32 -2.70 -10.57 6.82
N ASN A 33 -3.36 -10.14 7.88
CA ASN A 33 -3.14 -8.85 8.54
C ASN A 33 -3.71 -8.89 9.95
N THR A 34 -3.28 -7.99 10.82
CA THR A 34 -3.80 -7.82 12.18
C THR A 34 -5.13 -7.05 12.23
N GLU A 35 -5.54 -6.44 11.13
CA GLU A 35 -6.74 -5.61 11.02
C GLU A 35 -7.86 -6.39 10.31
N GLN A 36 -8.79 -6.97 11.07
CA GLN A 36 -9.87 -7.83 10.56
C GLN A 36 -10.65 -7.19 9.41
N ASN A 37 -11.15 -5.98 9.61
CA ASN A 37 -11.96 -5.28 8.61
C ASN A 37 -11.21 -5.06 7.28
N TYR A 38 -9.88 -4.90 7.33
CA TYR A 38 -9.07 -4.77 6.13
C TYR A 38 -8.91 -6.11 5.40
N VAL A 39 -8.73 -7.21 6.14
CA VAL A 39 -8.69 -8.56 5.56
C VAL A 39 -10.04 -8.92 4.94
N GLU A 40 -11.16 -8.62 5.62
CA GLU A 40 -12.52 -8.81 5.09
C GLU A 40 -12.77 -7.98 3.82
N TRP A 41 -12.30 -6.73 3.78
CA TRP A 41 -12.38 -5.90 2.59
C TRP A 41 -11.64 -6.53 1.41
N LYS A 42 -10.42 -7.02 1.59
CA LYS A 42 -9.66 -7.74 0.56
C LYS A 42 -10.40 -9.02 0.12
N ALA A 43 -10.91 -9.80 1.08
CA ALA A 43 -11.66 -11.01 0.80
C ALA A 43 -12.94 -10.73 0.01
N SER A 44 -13.68 -9.66 0.34
CA SER A 44 -14.87 -9.25 -0.38
C SER A 44 -14.56 -8.86 -1.83
N PHE A 45 -13.43 -8.17 -2.06
CA PHE A 45 -12.96 -7.87 -3.40
C PHE A 45 -12.69 -9.15 -4.20
N ILE A 46 -11.98 -10.12 -3.62
CA ILE A 46 -11.66 -11.40 -4.26
C ILE A 46 -12.92 -12.22 -4.56
N ARG A 47 -13.86 -12.33 -3.60
CA ARG A 47 -15.16 -13.01 -3.82
C ARG A 47 -15.92 -12.41 -4.99
N ARG A 48 -15.99 -11.09 -5.03
CA ARG A 48 -16.75 -10.35 -6.04
C ARG A 48 -16.17 -10.49 -7.45
N TYR A 49 -14.82 -10.45 -7.58
CA TYR A 49 -14.18 -10.33 -8.90
C TYR A 49 -13.58 -11.61 -9.45
N LEU A 50 -13.22 -12.54 -8.60
CA LEU A 50 -12.76 -13.86 -9.05
C LEU A 50 -13.85 -14.92 -8.95
N GLY A 51 -15.02 -14.59 -8.37
CA GLY A 51 -16.08 -15.55 -8.10
C GLY A 51 -15.62 -16.68 -7.16
N ALA A 52 -14.63 -16.38 -6.31
CA ALA A 52 -14.00 -17.37 -5.46
C ALA A 52 -14.64 -17.38 -4.08
N SER A 53 -14.94 -18.58 -3.56
CA SER A 53 -15.32 -18.74 -2.16
C SER A 53 -14.07 -18.65 -1.29
N CYS A 54 -14.02 -17.69 -0.37
CA CYS A 54 -12.99 -17.60 0.65
C CYS A 54 -13.60 -17.07 1.95
N GLN A 55 -13.19 -17.66 3.07
CA GLN A 55 -13.61 -17.28 4.41
C GLN A 55 -12.43 -16.68 5.14
N VAL A 56 -12.67 -15.59 5.87
CA VAL A 56 -11.67 -15.02 6.78
C VAL A 56 -11.66 -15.86 8.06
N LEU A 57 -10.48 -16.29 8.45
CA LEU A 57 -10.22 -17.05 9.65
C LEU A 57 -9.42 -16.19 10.62
N GLU A 58 -9.77 -16.26 11.89
CA GLU A 58 -9.01 -15.71 13.00
C GLU A 58 -8.10 -16.77 13.60
N SER A 59 -6.89 -16.39 13.96
CA SER A 59 -5.96 -17.23 14.70
C SER A 59 -5.25 -16.41 15.77
N LYS A 60 -5.05 -16.99 16.96
CA LYS A 60 -4.21 -16.39 17.99
C LYS A 60 -2.76 -16.32 17.51
N ASP A 61 -2.14 -15.18 17.70
CA ASP A 61 -0.73 -14.96 17.37
C ASP A 61 -0.11 -13.99 18.38
N SER A 62 0.69 -14.54 19.30
CA SER A 62 1.34 -13.78 20.36
C SER A 62 2.37 -12.77 19.88
N THR A 63 2.78 -12.83 18.60
CA THR A 63 3.69 -11.85 18.01
C THR A 63 2.96 -10.58 17.53
N CYS A 64 1.63 -10.63 17.43
CA CYS A 64 0.81 -9.49 17.06
C CYS A 64 0.44 -8.65 18.28
N ALA A 65 0.45 -7.31 18.13
CA ALA A 65 0.15 -6.38 19.21
C ALA A 65 -1.26 -6.57 19.83
N ASN A 66 -2.24 -7.02 19.04
CA ASN A 66 -3.60 -7.33 19.49
C ASN A 66 -3.82 -8.81 19.84
N GLY A 67 -2.77 -9.65 19.74
CA GLY A 67 -2.83 -11.09 20.01
C GLY A 67 -3.53 -11.93 18.93
N PHE A 68 -3.95 -11.32 17.81
CA PHE A 68 -4.69 -11.99 16.74
C PHE A 68 -4.15 -11.69 15.35
N MET A 69 -4.24 -12.69 14.48
CA MET A 69 -3.99 -12.60 13.04
C MET A 69 -5.23 -13.05 12.28
N TYR A 70 -5.67 -12.22 11.35
CA TYR A 70 -6.78 -12.54 10.44
C TYR A 70 -6.22 -12.93 9.08
N ARG A 71 -6.74 -13.99 8.49
CA ARG A 71 -6.26 -14.49 7.20
C ARG A 71 -7.38 -15.10 6.37
N PHE A 72 -7.24 -15.04 5.07
CA PHE A 72 -8.00 -15.90 4.16
C PHE A 72 -7.05 -16.50 3.12
N ALA A 73 -7.42 -17.64 2.60
CA ALA A 73 -6.68 -18.32 1.55
C ALA A 73 -7.58 -18.59 0.35
N LEU A 74 -6.98 -18.59 -0.81
CA LEU A 74 -7.60 -18.96 -2.06
C LEU A 74 -6.78 -20.06 -2.71
N CYS A 75 -7.36 -21.26 -2.82
CA CYS A 75 -6.77 -22.34 -3.60
C CYS A 75 -7.15 -22.14 -5.06
N SER A 76 -6.20 -21.73 -5.88
CA SER A 76 -6.45 -21.50 -7.30
C SER A 76 -5.90 -22.63 -8.15
N ASN A 77 -6.71 -23.66 -8.36
CA ASN A 77 -6.46 -24.62 -9.43
C ASN A 77 -6.70 -23.99 -10.83
N LYS A 78 -7.20 -22.76 -10.87
CA LYS A 78 -7.60 -22.08 -12.10
C LYS A 78 -6.50 -21.11 -12.53
N GLY A 79 -5.91 -21.34 -13.67
CA GLY A 79 -4.72 -20.71 -14.27
C GLY A 79 -4.54 -19.19 -14.18
N ARG A 80 -5.57 -18.43 -13.76
CA ARG A 80 -5.49 -16.97 -13.68
C ARG A 80 -4.47 -16.47 -12.64
N LEU A 81 -4.46 -17.02 -11.42
CA LEU A 81 -3.53 -16.59 -10.38
C LEU A 81 -2.10 -17.13 -10.58
N ARG A 82 -1.97 -18.27 -11.26
CA ARG A 82 -0.67 -18.86 -11.61
C ARG A 82 0.21 -17.89 -12.38
N ILE A 83 -0.38 -17.14 -13.31
CA ILE A 83 0.34 -16.16 -14.16
C ILE A 83 1.02 -15.10 -13.25
N TYR A 84 0.28 -14.53 -12.30
CA TYR A 84 0.84 -13.48 -11.43
C TYR A 84 1.92 -14.02 -10.51
N ARG A 85 1.76 -15.25 -9.97
CA ARG A 85 2.82 -15.87 -9.19
C ARG A 85 4.09 -16.03 -10.03
N ASN A 86 3.97 -16.55 -11.27
CA ASN A 86 5.12 -16.72 -12.17
C ASN A 86 5.76 -15.38 -12.59
N TRP A 87 5.04 -14.26 -12.48
CA TRP A 87 5.60 -12.94 -12.75
C TRP A 87 6.47 -12.42 -11.60
N PHE A 88 6.14 -12.79 -10.36
CA PHE A 88 6.73 -12.18 -9.18
C PHE A 88 7.42 -13.18 -8.22
N TYR A 89 7.54 -14.43 -8.57
CA TYR A 89 8.28 -15.42 -7.80
C TYR A 89 9.29 -16.15 -8.67
N ALA A 90 10.53 -16.22 -8.20
CA ALA A 90 11.58 -17.01 -8.84
C ALA A 90 11.48 -18.49 -8.43
N LYS A 91 12.37 -19.32 -9.01
CA LYS A 91 12.43 -20.75 -8.71
C LYS A 91 12.83 -21.04 -7.26
N ASP A 92 13.54 -20.13 -6.62
CA ASP A 92 13.93 -20.20 -5.21
C ASP A 92 12.77 -19.92 -4.22
N GLY A 93 11.59 -19.61 -4.74
CA GLY A 93 10.39 -19.29 -3.96
C GLY A 93 10.36 -17.88 -3.37
N LYS A 94 11.35 -17.04 -3.68
CA LYS A 94 11.39 -15.65 -3.24
C LYS A 94 10.59 -14.74 -4.17
N LYS A 95 10.06 -13.67 -3.63
CA LYS A 95 9.41 -12.62 -4.41
C LYS A 95 10.46 -11.78 -5.13
N HIS A 96 10.16 -11.41 -6.38
CA HIS A 96 10.98 -10.53 -7.21
C HIS A 96 10.12 -9.50 -7.93
N ILE A 97 10.64 -8.29 -8.10
CA ILE A 97 10.05 -7.29 -8.97
C ILE A 97 10.66 -7.46 -10.36
N THR A 98 9.88 -7.92 -11.30
CA THR A 98 10.31 -8.16 -12.67
C THR A 98 9.79 -7.07 -13.62
N LYS A 99 10.21 -7.10 -14.89
CA LYS A 99 9.68 -6.20 -15.94
C LYS A 99 8.15 -6.28 -16.10
N ARG A 100 7.48 -7.30 -15.51
CA ARG A 100 6.02 -7.42 -15.47
C ARG A 100 5.36 -6.38 -14.56
N ILE A 101 6.13 -5.67 -13.73
CA ILE A 101 5.67 -4.53 -12.93
C ILE A 101 5.05 -3.42 -13.79
N ARG A 102 5.36 -3.35 -15.08
CA ARG A 102 4.71 -2.42 -16.04
C ARG A 102 3.18 -2.55 -16.08
N HIS A 103 2.64 -3.71 -15.67
CA HIS A 103 1.19 -3.97 -15.59
C HIS A 103 0.56 -3.53 -14.25
N PHE A 104 1.35 -2.90 -13.40
CA PHE A 104 0.88 -2.25 -12.18
C PHE A 104 0.49 -0.80 -12.52
N ASP A 105 -0.68 -0.64 -13.14
CA ASP A 105 -1.09 0.57 -13.87
C ASP A 105 -2.42 1.17 -13.40
N HIS A 106 -3.02 0.63 -12.32
CA HIS A 106 -4.25 1.15 -11.75
C HIS A 106 -4.07 1.58 -10.29
N PRO A 107 -4.59 2.77 -9.87
CA PRO A 107 -4.40 3.32 -8.53
C PRO A 107 -4.87 2.44 -7.37
N LEU A 108 -5.85 1.57 -7.59
CA LEU A 108 -6.31 0.59 -6.60
C LEU A 108 -5.17 -0.31 -6.10
N GLY A 109 -4.33 -0.81 -7.02
CA GLY A 109 -3.18 -1.64 -6.63
C GLY A 109 -2.18 -0.87 -5.78
N LEU A 110 -1.93 0.40 -6.11
CA LEU A 110 -1.04 1.28 -5.35
C LEU A 110 -1.62 1.59 -3.96
N ALA A 111 -2.94 1.83 -3.85
CA ALA A 111 -3.62 2.01 -2.57
C ALA A 111 -3.44 0.78 -1.67
N VAL A 112 -3.65 -0.42 -2.22
CA VAL A 112 -3.48 -1.68 -1.49
C VAL A 112 -2.03 -1.87 -1.04
N LEU A 113 -1.06 -1.66 -1.93
CA LEU A 113 0.37 -1.80 -1.58
C LEU A 113 0.77 -0.85 -0.45
N ILE A 114 0.27 0.41 -0.46
CA ILE A 114 0.54 1.35 0.62
C ILE A 114 -0.17 0.95 1.90
N LEU A 115 -1.39 0.42 1.83
CA LEU A 115 -2.07 -0.11 3.00
C LEU A 115 -1.34 -1.31 3.61
N ASP A 116 -0.71 -2.15 2.81
CA ASP A 116 0.10 -3.27 3.28
C ASP A 116 1.46 -2.79 3.83
N GLN A 117 2.28 -2.17 3.00
CA GLN A 117 3.69 -1.90 3.24
C GLN A 117 4.04 -0.42 3.39
N GLY A 118 3.07 0.48 3.31
CA GLY A 118 3.34 1.90 3.38
C GLY A 118 3.28 2.48 4.78
N SER A 119 3.92 3.63 4.97
CA SER A 119 3.72 4.53 6.11
C SER A 119 3.57 5.96 5.63
N CYS A 120 2.67 6.70 6.27
CA CYS A 120 2.49 8.13 6.05
C CYS A 120 2.96 8.87 7.30
N ARG A 121 3.86 9.84 7.12
CA ARG A 121 4.40 10.67 8.20
C ARG A 121 4.13 12.14 7.91
N GLY A 122 3.76 12.90 8.93
CA GLY A 122 3.47 14.33 8.82
C GLY A 122 2.48 14.77 9.90
N GLY A 123 1.94 15.97 9.76
CA GLY A 123 1.02 16.58 10.73
C GLY A 123 1.75 17.37 11.80
N LEU A 124 1.05 17.67 12.90
CA LEU A 124 1.62 18.39 14.03
C LEU A 124 2.75 17.56 14.68
N THR A 125 3.92 18.13 14.74
CA THR A 125 5.12 17.49 15.27
C THR A 125 5.73 18.43 16.33
N LYS A 126 6.03 17.90 17.50
CA LYS A 126 6.75 18.63 18.56
C LYS A 126 8.25 18.43 18.39
N ASP A 127 8.99 19.51 18.33
CA ASP A 127 10.44 19.47 18.41
C ASP A 127 10.86 19.21 19.86
N TYR A 128 11.47 18.08 20.11
CA TYR A 128 11.89 17.68 21.46
C TYR A 128 13.00 18.55 22.05
N LYS A 129 13.78 19.24 21.20
CA LYS A 129 14.87 20.12 21.65
C LYS A 129 14.37 21.51 22.06
N THR A 130 13.44 22.07 21.28
CA THR A 130 12.94 23.43 21.49
C THR A 130 11.57 23.47 22.17
N GLY A 131 10.87 22.35 22.23
CA GLY A 131 9.49 22.26 22.71
C GLY A 131 8.45 22.84 21.74
N ASN A 132 8.87 23.46 20.64
CA ASN A 132 8.01 24.08 19.66
C ASN A 132 7.19 23.05 18.88
N THR A 133 5.94 23.38 18.58
CA THR A 133 5.09 22.57 17.70
C THR A 133 5.07 23.20 16.31
N TYR A 134 5.36 22.38 15.30
CA TYR A 134 5.32 22.80 13.91
C TYR A 134 4.57 21.77 13.04
N TYR A 135 4.03 22.23 11.92
CA TYR A 135 3.34 21.35 10.97
C TYR A 135 4.32 20.81 9.95
N ARG A 136 4.55 19.50 10.01
CA ARG A 136 5.36 18.78 9.01
C ARG A 136 4.47 18.36 7.84
N LYS A 137 4.84 18.76 6.63
CA LYS A 137 4.14 18.33 5.40
C LYS A 137 4.18 16.81 5.28
N PRO A 138 3.06 16.17 4.87
CA PRO A 138 3.00 14.73 4.75
C PRO A 138 3.98 14.19 3.70
N THR A 139 4.55 13.01 4.01
CA THR A 139 5.39 12.21 3.12
C THR A 139 5.00 10.74 3.26
N VAL A 140 5.12 9.98 2.18
CA VAL A 140 4.81 8.54 2.16
C VAL A 140 6.09 7.74 1.90
N ARG A 141 6.19 6.58 2.53
CA ARG A 141 7.22 5.57 2.27
C ARG A 141 6.55 4.23 2.04
N ILE A 142 7.10 3.44 1.13
CA ILE A 142 6.75 2.03 0.94
C ILE A 142 7.96 1.20 1.34
N HIS A 143 7.76 0.27 2.29
CA HIS A 143 8.78 -0.58 2.88
C HIS A 143 8.92 -1.87 2.08
N LEU A 144 9.64 -1.84 0.97
CA LEU A 144 9.91 -3.00 0.11
C LEU A 144 11.28 -3.61 0.40
N ASN A 145 11.58 -3.82 1.68
CA ASN A 145 12.89 -4.21 2.19
C ASN A 145 13.36 -5.62 1.75
N ALA A 146 12.45 -6.44 1.24
CA ALA A 146 12.77 -7.78 0.76
C ALA A 146 13.32 -7.81 -0.68
N TYR A 147 13.30 -6.66 -1.37
CA TYR A 147 13.69 -6.56 -2.77
C TYR A 147 15.06 -5.88 -2.93
N PRO A 148 15.94 -6.38 -3.81
CA PRO A 148 17.21 -5.73 -4.12
C PRO A 148 17.02 -4.38 -4.81
N GLU A 149 18.03 -3.51 -4.75
CA GLU A 149 17.96 -2.13 -5.24
C GLU A 149 17.60 -2.06 -6.73
N GLU A 150 18.15 -2.96 -7.54
CA GLU A 150 17.90 -3.02 -8.99
C GLU A 150 16.42 -3.28 -9.32
N GLU A 151 15.76 -4.08 -8.51
CA GLU A 151 14.34 -4.36 -8.64
C GLU A 151 13.49 -3.16 -8.19
N LEU A 152 13.92 -2.44 -7.16
CA LEU A 152 13.27 -1.20 -6.73
C LEU A 152 13.39 -0.09 -7.78
N VAL A 153 14.47 -0.06 -8.56
CA VAL A 153 14.59 0.84 -9.73
C VAL A 153 13.54 0.52 -10.79
N LEU A 154 13.28 -0.77 -11.06
CA LEU A 154 12.19 -1.16 -11.98
C LEU A 154 10.82 -0.70 -11.45
N PHE A 155 10.61 -0.80 -10.14
CA PHE A 155 9.39 -0.32 -9.50
C PHE A 155 9.24 1.21 -9.63
N GLN A 156 10.31 1.97 -9.39
CA GLN A 156 10.32 3.43 -9.60
C GLN A 156 9.99 3.83 -11.04
N GLN A 157 10.56 3.12 -12.02
CA GLN A 157 10.26 3.35 -13.43
C GLN A 157 8.79 3.09 -13.74
N ALA A 158 8.20 2.02 -13.19
CA ALA A 158 6.78 1.73 -13.35
C ALA A 158 5.91 2.81 -12.70
N LEU A 159 6.26 3.31 -11.50
CA LEU A 159 5.56 4.42 -10.86
C LEU A 159 5.62 5.69 -11.71
N LYS A 160 6.77 6.00 -12.29
CA LYS A 160 6.91 7.18 -13.16
C LYS A 160 6.11 7.03 -14.46
N THR A 161 6.21 5.88 -15.12
CA THR A 161 5.55 5.64 -16.41
C THR A 161 4.03 5.57 -16.28
N ASN A 162 3.52 4.84 -15.27
CA ASN A 162 2.10 4.53 -15.16
C ASN A 162 1.30 5.57 -14.39
N PHE A 163 1.94 6.32 -13.46
CA PHE A 163 1.26 7.23 -12.55
C PHE A 163 1.84 8.65 -12.54
N ASP A 164 2.89 8.92 -13.31
CA ASP A 164 3.68 10.17 -13.26
C ASP A 164 4.20 10.51 -11.85
N LEU A 165 4.53 9.49 -11.06
CA LEU A 165 5.06 9.64 -9.70
C LEU A 165 6.57 9.46 -9.69
N THR A 166 7.29 10.47 -9.19
CA THR A 166 8.74 10.42 -9.00
C THR A 166 9.07 10.07 -7.55
N THR A 167 9.94 9.09 -7.35
CA THR A 167 10.33 8.62 -6.01
C THR A 167 11.83 8.55 -5.85
N THR A 168 12.31 8.48 -4.60
CA THR A 168 13.71 8.25 -4.27
C THR A 168 13.87 6.99 -3.43
N LEU A 169 14.98 6.29 -3.62
CA LEU A 169 15.36 5.16 -2.76
C LEU A 169 16.13 5.71 -1.55
N GLN A 170 15.65 5.40 -0.35
CA GLN A 170 16.28 5.85 0.90
C GLN A 170 16.78 4.65 1.69
N LYS A 171 18.10 4.52 1.79
CA LYS A 171 18.74 3.51 2.65
C LYS A 171 18.63 3.93 4.12
N LYS A 172 18.22 3.02 4.97
CA LYS A 172 18.22 3.20 6.42
C LYS A 172 19.66 3.09 6.93
N ARG A 173 20.05 3.98 7.84
CA ARG A 173 21.42 4.12 8.30
C ARG A 173 21.64 3.71 9.76
N SER A 174 20.69 3.05 10.41
CA SER A 174 20.83 2.73 11.82
C SER A 174 20.01 1.54 12.29
N GLY A 175 20.55 0.83 13.27
CA GLY A 175 19.89 -0.24 14.00
C GLY A 175 19.65 -1.51 13.18
N LYS A 176 18.68 -2.33 13.61
CA LYS A 176 18.30 -3.60 12.95
C LYS A 176 17.83 -3.44 11.50
N SER A 177 17.60 -2.22 11.05
CA SER A 177 17.12 -1.90 9.69
C SER A 177 18.24 -1.34 8.80
N ASP A 178 19.51 -1.42 9.22
CA ASP A 178 20.62 -0.90 8.43
C ASP A 178 20.71 -1.58 7.06
N GLY A 179 20.92 -0.78 6.02
CA GLY A 179 20.98 -1.25 4.63
C GLY A 179 19.61 -1.51 3.97
N LEU A 180 18.50 -1.54 4.71
CA LEU A 180 17.16 -1.68 4.13
C LEU A 180 16.77 -0.42 3.34
N ILE A 181 16.07 -0.63 2.22
CA ILE A 181 15.73 0.44 1.28
C ILE A 181 14.23 0.68 1.27
N ASP A 182 13.83 1.93 1.52
CA ASP A 182 12.46 2.39 1.37
C ASP A 182 12.27 3.15 0.05
N VAL A 183 11.13 2.98 -0.60
CA VAL A 183 10.70 3.85 -1.70
C VAL A 183 9.99 5.06 -1.10
N TYR A 184 10.57 6.24 -1.29
CA TYR A 184 10.15 7.49 -0.64
C TYR A 184 9.50 8.45 -1.62
N PHE A 185 8.35 8.97 -1.23
CA PHE A 185 7.61 10.04 -1.92
C PHE A 185 7.82 11.35 -1.16
N GLY A 186 8.46 12.31 -1.81
CA GLY A 186 8.55 13.68 -1.29
C GLY A 186 7.18 14.33 -1.17
N THR A 187 7.12 15.52 -0.58
CA THR A 187 5.85 16.19 -0.25
C THR A 187 4.93 16.38 -1.47
N THR A 188 5.47 16.89 -2.58
CA THR A 188 4.72 17.12 -3.82
C THR A 188 4.20 15.82 -4.41
N GLU A 189 5.05 14.80 -4.48
CA GLU A 189 4.67 13.49 -5.01
C GLU A 189 3.68 12.77 -4.09
N THR A 190 3.77 12.99 -2.79
CA THR A 190 2.78 12.48 -1.82
C THR A 190 1.39 13.09 -2.05
N GLN A 191 1.30 14.35 -2.45
CA GLN A 191 0.02 14.98 -2.78
C GLN A 191 -0.57 14.42 -4.07
N LYS A 192 0.26 14.27 -5.13
CA LYS A 192 -0.16 13.60 -6.37
C LYS A 192 -0.64 12.18 -6.09
N LEU A 193 0.15 11.42 -5.35
CA LEU A 193 -0.17 10.07 -4.92
C LEU A 193 -1.52 10.03 -4.22
N TRP A 194 -1.77 10.91 -3.23
CA TRP A 194 -3.03 10.94 -2.50
C TRP A 194 -4.22 11.24 -3.40
N THR A 195 -4.10 12.17 -4.33
CA THR A 195 -5.16 12.47 -5.32
C THR A 195 -5.52 11.24 -6.15
N LEU A 196 -4.52 10.44 -6.54
CA LEU A 196 -4.72 9.23 -7.33
C LEU A 196 -5.39 8.10 -6.53
N ILE A 197 -4.91 7.84 -5.31
CA ILE A 197 -5.33 6.65 -4.54
C ILE A 197 -6.56 6.89 -3.67
N LYS A 198 -6.87 8.13 -3.27
CA LYS A 198 -7.97 8.48 -2.37
C LYS A 198 -9.32 7.82 -2.73
N PRO A 199 -9.76 7.78 -4.00
CA PRO A 199 -11.02 7.13 -4.38
C PRO A 199 -11.03 5.61 -4.12
N TRP A 200 -9.86 4.99 -3.95
CA TRP A 200 -9.64 3.55 -3.84
C TRP A 200 -9.31 3.10 -2.42
N VAL A 201 -9.07 4.05 -1.52
CA VAL A 201 -8.82 3.76 -0.11
C VAL A 201 -10.14 3.41 0.57
N PRO A 202 -10.25 2.20 1.16
CA PRO A 202 -11.49 1.82 1.85
C PRO A 202 -11.76 2.71 3.05
N ASP A 203 -13.04 2.99 3.31
CA ASP A 203 -13.45 3.77 4.48
C ASP A 203 -13.40 2.92 5.76
N LEU A 204 -12.21 2.59 6.21
CA LEU A 204 -11.90 1.79 7.38
C LEU A 204 -11.09 2.59 8.39
N VAL A 205 -11.28 2.31 9.68
CA VAL A 205 -10.53 2.97 10.77
C VAL A 205 -9.01 2.82 10.57
N PHE A 206 -8.55 1.64 10.20
CA PHE A 206 -7.16 1.36 9.87
C PHE A 206 -6.63 2.27 8.76
N ALA A 207 -7.34 2.36 7.63
CA ALA A 207 -6.96 3.20 6.50
C ALA A 207 -6.97 4.69 6.87
N ARG A 208 -7.99 5.14 7.63
CA ARG A 208 -8.05 6.51 8.15
C ARG A 208 -6.87 6.84 9.05
N LYS A 209 -6.48 5.95 9.97
CA LYS A 209 -5.28 6.11 10.81
C LYS A 209 -4.01 6.21 9.98
N LYS A 210 -3.83 5.32 9.00
CA LYS A 210 -2.65 5.28 8.15
C LYS A 210 -2.47 6.54 7.31
N PHE A 211 -3.56 7.08 6.77
CA PHE A 211 -3.55 8.29 5.93
C PHE A 211 -3.93 9.57 6.67
N HIS A 212 -4.06 9.52 7.99
CA HIS A 212 -4.45 10.67 8.82
C HIS A 212 -3.71 11.98 8.50
N PRO A 213 -2.37 12.01 8.31
CA PRO A 213 -1.67 13.25 7.96
C PRO A 213 -2.14 13.88 6.64
N LEU A 214 -2.54 13.07 5.66
CA LEU A 214 -3.05 13.52 4.36
C LEU A 214 -4.49 14.00 4.45
N ILE A 215 -5.31 13.33 5.24
CA ILE A 215 -6.72 13.70 5.47
C ILE A 215 -6.81 15.07 6.13
N ILE A 216 -6.03 15.31 7.20
CA ILE A 216 -5.98 16.59 7.90
C ILE A 216 -5.49 17.73 7.02
N GLN A 217 -4.45 17.49 6.21
CA GLN A 217 -3.94 18.52 5.30
C GLN A 217 -5.02 19.01 4.34
N THR A 218 -5.82 18.10 3.79
CA THR A 218 -6.93 18.46 2.87
C THR A 218 -8.01 19.28 3.57
N THR A 219 -8.27 19.00 4.85
CA THR A 219 -9.27 19.73 5.65
C THR A 219 -8.75 21.11 6.03
N ASN A 220 -7.50 21.23 6.46
CA ASN A 220 -6.90 22.51 6.86
C ASN A 220 -6.69 23.45 5.67
N ALA A 221 -6.36 22.93 4.47
CA ALA A 221 -6.27 23.76 3.27
C ALA A 221 -7.62 24.41 2.92
N LYS A 222 -8.74 23.68 3.06
CA LYS A 222 -10.08 24.22 2.87
C LYS A 222 -10.45 25.26 3.94
N TYR A 223 -10.01 25.06 5.17
CA TYR A 223 -10.26 25.99 6.29
C TYR A 223 -9.51 27.31 6.08
N VAL A 224 -8.23 27.25 5.71
CA VAL A 224 -7.40 28.45 5.44
C VAL A 224 -7.90 29.21 4.22
N GLN A 225 -8.39 28.55 3.16
CA GLN A 225 -9.01 29.23 2.02
C GLN A 225 -10.31 29.94 2.40
N ARG A 226 -11.15 29.35 3.26
CA ARG A 226 -12.37 30.01 3.75
C ARG A 226 -12.07 31.25 4.59
N GLN A 227 -11.03 31.20 5.43
CA GLN A 227 -10.64 32.39 6.23
C GLN A 227 -10.04 33.51 5.37
N ARG A 228 -9.35 33.19 4.27
CA ARG A 228 -8.83 34.19 3.31
C ARG A 228 -9.92 34.80 2.44
N GLY A 229 -10.98 34.06 2.15
CA GLY A 229 -12.14 34.56 1.40
C GLY A 229 -13.08 35.44 2.21
N CYS A 230 -13.08 35.36 3.55
CA CYS A 230 -13.88 36.22 4.43
C CYS A 230 -13.16 37.52 4.86
N ALA A 231 -11.92 37.75 4.40
CA ALA A 231 -11.13 38.95 4.76
C ALA A 231 -11.08 40.00 3.62
N LEU A 232 -11.94 39.88 2.63
CA LEU A 232 -12.00 40.80 1.46
C LEU A 232 -13.40 41.35 1.19
N ASP A 233 -14.26 41.45 2.23
CA ASP A 233 -15.50 42.22 2.16
C ASP A 233 -15.52 43.32 3.27
#